data_f9c7809f2725305cd817ce6fa59567df
#
_entry.id   f9c7809f2725305cd817ce6fa59567df
#
_cell.length_a   1.000
_cell.length_b   1.000
_cell.length_c   1.000
_cell.angle_alpha   90.00
_cell.angle_beta   90.00
_cell.angle_gamma   90.00
#
_symmetry.space_group_name_H-M   'P 1'
#
loop_
_entity.id
_entity.type
_entity.pdbx_description
1 polymer ?
#
loop_
_entity_poly.entity_id
_entity_poly.type
_entity_poly.pdbx_seq_one_letter_code
_entity_poly.pdbx_strand_id
1 'polypeptide(L)'
;MNTFLTKLMERGKDKRTLLIKYTEWNALLYLLIGLTLFFQSNTLVKLGLFPELSGRDEGFLQFLGIFVMLIGWYSYFGARTNRISVTLASIVSRLIIFPFFVSIIVLSGNLEIQFFIFPLIEATSLAIVAFFLWTQELNHPK
;
A
#
# COMPACT_ATOMS: atom_id res chain seq x y z
N MET A 1 14.06 -7.20 26.26
CA MET A 1 13.17 -6.26 25.57
C MET A 1 13.92 -5.30 24.64
N ASN A 2 15.04 -4.72 25.07
CA ASN A 2 15.84 -3.80 24.23
C ASN A 2 16.37 -4.43 22.95
N THR A 3 16.75 -5.72 22.96
CA THR A 3 17.33 -6.39 21.77
C THR A 3 16.32 -6.56 20.61
N PHE A 4 15.04 -6.81 20.91
CA PHE A 4 14.00 -6.94 19.92
C PHE A 4 13.72 -5.60 19.22
N LEU A 5 13.50 -4.54 20.00
CA LEU A 5 13.25 -3.19 19.45
C LEU A 5 14.46 -2.67 18.66
N THR A 6 15.68 -2.92 19.15
CA THR A 6 16.91 -2.54 18.44
C THR A 6 16.98 -3.22 17.07
N LYS A 7 16.73 -4.53 17.01
CA LYS A 7 16.71 -5.29 15.75
C LYS A 7 15.57 -4.86 14.82
N LEU A 8 14.37 -4.58 15.35
CA LEU A 8 13.24 -4.09 14.57
C LEU A 8 13.55 -2.72 13.94
N MET A 9 14.25 -1.85 14.65
CA MET A 9 14.62 -0.50 14.23
C MET A 9 15.94 -0.44 13.47
N GLU A 10 16.62 -1.58 13.27
CA GLU A 10 17.88 -1.64 12.53
C GLU A 10 17.68 -1.22 11.08
N ARG A 11 18.60 -0.37 10.57
CA ARG A 11 18.65 0.02 9.17
C ARG A 11 19.65 -0.82 8.42
N GLY A 12 19.32 -1.20 7.19
CA GLY A 12 20.30 -1.83 6.29
C GLY A 12 21.54 -0.94 6.10
N LYS A 13 22.71 -1.57 6.08
CA LYS A 13 24.02 -0.87 6.01
C LYS A 13 24.34 -0.38 4.62
N ASP A 14 23.70 -0.94 3.59
CA ASP A 14 23.98 -0.62 2.20
C ASP A 14 23.42 0.76 1.78
N LYS A 15 24.03 1.34 0.74
CA LYS A 15 23.59 2.63 0.20
C LYS A 15 22.16 2.51 -0.32
N ARG A 16 21.27 3.31 0.24
CA ARG A 16 19.83 3.25 -0.08
C ARG A 16 19.55 3.83 -1.45
N THR A 17 18.90 3.04 -2.29
CA THR A 17 18.46 3.45 -3.63
C THR A 17 17.24 4.36 -3.57
N LEU A 18 16.95 5.08 -4.67
CA LEU A 18 15.74 5.90 -4.79
C LEU A 18 14.47 5.05 -4.67
N LEU A 19 14.48 3.86 -5.24
CA LEU A 19 13.39 2.90 -5.15
C LEU A 19 13.06 2.54 -3.69
N ILE A 20 14.08 2.26 -2.88
CA ILE A 20 13.89 1.93 -1.46
C ILE A 20 13.36 3.11 -0.67
N LYS A 21 13.86 4.33 -0.92
CA LYS A 21 13.32 5.55 -0.29
C LYS A 21 11.86 5.78 -0.69
N TYR A 22 11.54 5.59 -1.96
CA TYR A 22 10.17 5.70 -2.46
C TYR A 22 9.24 4.68 -1.79
N THR A 23 9.69 3.43 -1.62
CA THR A 23 8.93 2.38 -0.91
C THR A 23 8.67 2.75 0.56
N GLU A 24 9.65 3.34 1.23
CA GLU A 24 9.50 3.81 2.62
C GLU A 24 8.46 4.94 2.72
N TRP A 25 8.47 5.90 1.79
CA TRP A 25 7.46 6.96 1.73
C TRP A 25 6.06 6.42 1.43
N ASN A 26 5.94 5.51 0.48
CA ASN A 26 4.67 4.85 0.20
C ASN A 26 4.14 4.07 1.41
N ALA A 27 5.02 3.44 2.16
CA ALA A 27 4.64 2.72 3.38
C ALA A 27 4.03 3.68 4.43
N LEU A 28 4.60 4.87 4.61
CA LEU A 28 4.04 5.90 5.49
C LEU A 28 2.68 6.41 4.98
N LEU A 29 2.54 6.60 3.67
CA LEU A 29 1.27 6.96 3.05
C LEU A 29 0.19 5.90 3.34
N TYR A 30 0.53 4.61 3.22
CA TYR A 30 -0.40 3.51 3.54
C TYR A 30 -0.81 3.49 5.02
N LEU A 31 0.10 3.80 5.92
CA LEU A 31 -0.24 3.95 7.33
C LEU A 31 -1.25 5.09 7.55
N LEU A 32 -1.07 6.23 6.89
CA LEU A 32 -1.98 7.36 6.97
C LEU A 32 -3.36 7.04 6.35
N ILE A 33 -3.38 6.44 5.16
CA ILE A 33 -4.63 6.01 4.49
C ILE A 33 -5.38 5.02 5.39
N GLY A 34 -4.69 4.03 5.94
CA GLY A 34 -5.30 3.04 6.82
C GLY A 34 -5.88 3.65 8.10
N LEU A 35 -5.18 4.61 8.71
CA LEU A 35 -5.70 5.38 9.85
C LEU A 35 -6.93 6.20 9.46
N THR A 36 -6.93 6.84 8.30
CA THR A 36 -8.09 7.61 7.81
C THR A 36 -9.28 6.70 7.54
N LEU A 37 -9.08 5.55 6.91
CA LEU A 37 -10.13 4.53 6.70
C LEU A 37 -10.71 4.05 8.04
N PHE A 38 -9.87 3.88 9.05
CA PHE A 38 -10.29 3.36 10.34
C PHE A 38 -11.05 4.38 11.18
N PHE A 39 -10.54 5.63 11.27
CA PHE A 39 -11.11 6.65 12.16
C PHE A 39 -12.02 7.66 11.46
N GLN A 40 -11.89 7.85 10.14
CA GLN A 40 -12.52 8.93 9.40
C GLN A 40 -13.07 8.46 8.04
N SER A 41 -13.68 7.27 7.99
CA SER A 41 -14.28 6.71 6.76
C SER A 41 -15.25 7.71 6.10
N ASN A 42 -16.09 8.38 6.88
CA ASN A 42 -17.03 9.41 6.39
C ASN A 42 -16.35 10.62 5.74
N THR A 43 -15.12 10.94 6.09
CA THR A 43 -14.36 12.03 5.43
C THR A 43 -14.02 11.65 3.99
N LEU A 44 -13.69 10.39 3.73
CA LEU A 44 -13.38 9.89 2.40
C LEU A 44 -14.63 9.88 1.49
N VAL A 45 -15.81 9.59 2.06
CA VAL A 45 -17.09 9.71 1.34
C VAL A 45 -17.35 11.18 0.96
N LYS A 46 -17.19 12.12 1.89
CA LYS A 46 -17.36 13.56 1.63
C LYS A 46 -16.39 14.09 0.55
N LEU A 47 -15.22 13.49 0.43
CA LEU A 47 -14.25 13.80 -0.62
C LEU A 47 -14.56 13.13 -1.97
N GLY A 48 -15.65 12.35 -2.05
CA GLY A 48 -16.04 11.62 -3.27
C GLY A 48 -15.12 10.44 -3.63
N LEU A 49 -14.30 10.00 -2.69
CA LEU A 49 -13.36 8.88 -2.91
C LEU A 49 -14.04 7.52 -2.73
N PHE A 50 -15.15 7.49 -2.00
CA PHE A 50 -15.99 6.32 -1.80
C PHE A 50 -17.47 6.70 -1.94
N PRO A 51 -18.36 5.77 -2.32
CA PRO A 51 -19.80 5.98 -2.32
C PRO A 51 -20.34 6.18 -0.90
N GLU A 52 -21.59 6.60 -0.77
CA GLU A 52 -22.26 6.70 0.53
C GLU A 52 -22.28 5.34 1.22
N LEU A 53 -21.93 5.34 2.51
CA LEU A 53 -21.79 4.14 3.32
C LEU A 53 -23.06 3.87 4.11
N SER A 54 -23.56 2.66 4.07
CA SER A 54 -24.52 2.14 5.03
C SER A 54 -23.80 1.48 6.21
N GLY A 55 -24.46 1.35 7.38
CA GLY A 55 -23.80 0.99 8.63
C GLY A 55 -22.85 -0.24 8.61
N ARG A 56 -23.09 -1.24 7.72
CA ARG A 56 -22.18 -2.38 7.53
C ARG A 56 -20.94 -2.01 6.71
N ASP A 57 -21.09 -1.09 5.75
CA ASP A 57 -20.03 -0.67 4.85
C ASP A 57 -18.98 0.14 5.60
N GLU A 58 -19.39 0.93 6.59
CA GLU A 58 -18.47 1.66 7.47
C GLU A 58 -17.57 0.70 8.26
N GLY A 59 -18.15 -0.34 8.89
CA GLY A 59 -17.40 -1.36 9.60
C GLY A 59 -16.44 -2.14 8.67
N PHE A 60 -16.86 -2.38 7.43
CA PHE A 60 -16.01 -3.02 6.42
C PHE A 60 -14.82 -2.13 6.03
N LEU A 61 -15.04 -0.82 5.82
CA LEU A 61 -13.95 0.13 5.56
C LEU A 61 -12.97 0.27 6.73
N GLN A 62 -13.47 0.27 7.96
CA GLN A 62 -12.63 0.25 9.15
C GLN A 62 -11.75 -1.02 9.20
N PHE A 63 -12.34 -2.16 8.90
CA PHE A 63 -11.60 -3.43 8.81
C PHE A 63 -10.54 -3.40 7.70
N LEU A 64 -10.88 -2.89 6.50
CA LEU A 64 -9.90 -2.68 5.43
C LEU A 64 -8.78 -1.73 5.87
N GLY A 65 -9.09 -0.69 6.64
CA GLY A 65 -8.11 0.23 7.19
C GLY A 65 -7.02 -0.47 7.99
N ILE A 66 -7.38 -1.51 8.78
CA ILE A 66 -6.41 -2.33 9.52
C ILE A 66 -5.45 -3.04 8.55
N PHE A 67 -5.97 -3.66 7.48
CA PHE A 67 -5.12 -4.34 6.49
C PHE A 67 -4.20 -3.37 5.75
N VAL A 68 -4.70 -2.19 5.39
CA VAL A 68 -3.89 -1.15 4.74
C VAL A 68 -2.77 -0.69 5.68
N MET A 69 -3.04 -0.50 6.97
CA MET A 69 -2.00 -0.20 7.97
C MET A 69 -0.97 -1.33 8.08
N LEU A 70 -1.39 -2.59 8.10
CA LEU A 70 -0.48 -3.73 8.15
C LEU A 70 0.42 -3.79 6.92
N ILE A 71 -0.11 -3.55 5.72
CA ILE A 71 0.68 -3.47 4.48
C ILE A 71 1.70 -2.34 4.58
N GLY A 72 1.29 -1.17 5.06
CA GLY A 72 2.19 -0.04 5.31
C GLY A 72 3.30 -0.40 6.29
N TRP A 73 2.96 -1.02 7.40
CA TRP A 73 3.90 -1.47 8.42
C TRP A 73 4.96 -2.43 7.86
N TYR A 74 4.54 -3.52 7.21
CA TYR A 74 5.48 -4.48 6.63
C TYR A 74 6.35 -3.87 5.53
N SER A 75 5.77 -3.01 4.69
CA SER A 75 6.51 -2.32 3.63
C SER A 75 7.55 -1.36 4.20
N TYR A 76 7.23 -0.65 5.30
CA TYR A 76 8.15 0.25 5.98
C TYR A 76 9.38 -0.48 6.52
N PHE A 77 9.19 -1.56 7.26
CA PHE A 77 10.31 -2.34 7.80
C PHE A 77 11.08 -3.07 6.70
N GLY A 78 10.40 -3.56 5.66
CA GLY A 78 11.06 -4.14 4.48
C GLY A 78 11.97 -3.14 3.77
N ALA A 79 11.51 -1.90 3.57
CA ALA A 79 12.31 -0.83 2.98
C ALA A 79 13.50 -0.43 3.88
N ARG A 80 13.29 -0.35 5.19
CA ARG A 80 14.37 -0.02 6.15
C ARG A 80 15.50 -1.03 6.16
N THR A 81 15.19 -2.31 5.98
CA THR A 81 16.20 -3.39 5.89
C THR A 81 16.84 -3.52 4.51
N ASN A 82 16.54 -2.62 3.58
CA ASN A 82 17.10 -2.57 2.23
C ASN A 82 16.77 -3.82 1.38
N ARG A 83 15.62 -4.45 1.64
CA ARG A 83 15.21 -5.66 0.91
C ARG A 83 14.43 -5.29 -0.34
N ILE A 84 15.09 -5.29 -1.48
CA ILE A 84 14.51 -5.03 -2.81
C ILE A 84 13.35 -5.99 -3.13
N SER A 85 13.41 -7.24 -2.66
CA SER A 85 12.34 -8.23 -2.85
C SER A 85 10.98 -7.79 -2.32
N VAL A 86 10.94 -7.04 -1.22
CA VAL A 86 9.69 -6.49 -0.66
C VAL A 86 9.07 -5.47 -1.61
N THR A 87 9.89 -4.60 -2.19
CA THR A 87 9.44 -3.60 -3.16
C THR A 87 8.93 -4.25 -4.44
N LEU A 88 9.66 -5.24 -4.99
CA LEU A 88 9.24 -5.98 -6.19
C LEU A 88 7.94 -6.75 -5.94
N ALA A 89 7.81 -7.42 -4.80
CA ALA A 89 6.57 -8.09 -4.41
C ALA A 89 5.39 -7.09 -4.31
N SER A 90 5.62 -5.90 -3.78
CA SER A 90 4.62 -4.84 -3.73
C SER A 90 4.18 -4.37 -5.13
N ILE A 91 5.10 -4.25 -6.09
CA ILE A 91 4.78 -3.90 -7.48
C ILE A 91 3.87 -4.97 -8.10
N VAL A 92 4.27 -6.25 -8.01
CA VAL A 92 3.48 -7.38 -8.53
C VAL A 92 2.09 -7.43 -7.89
N SER A 93 2.02 -7.28 -6.57
CA SER A 93 0.74 -7.29 -5.85
C SER A 93 -0.22 -6.22 -6.35
N ARG A 94 0.25 -5.01 -6.61
CA ARG A 94 -0.57 -3.87 -7.02
C ARG A 94 -0.94 -3.89 -8.50
N LEU A 95 -0.05 -4.36 -9.38
CA LEU A 95 -0.31 -4.37 -10.83
C LEU A 95 -1.06 -5.61 -11.30
N ILE A 96 -0.92 -6.73 -10.59
CA ILE A 96 -1.46 -8.02 -11.04
C ILE A 96 -2.46 -8.57 -10.04
N ILE A 97 -2.03 -8.83 -8.80
CA ILE A 97 -2.83 -9.56 -7.82
C ILE A 97 -4.07 -8.76 -7.42
N PHE A 98 -3.90 -7.50 -7.04
CA PHE A 98 -5.01 -6.67 -6.58
C PHE A 98 -6.05 -6.43 -7.68
N PRO A 99 -5.72 -5.99 -8.91
CA PRO A 99 -6.71 -5.85 -9.99
C PRO A 99 -7.40 -7.16 -10.36
N PHE A 100 -6.68 -8.29 -10.31
CA PHE A 100 -7.26 -9.60 -10.58
C PHE A 100 -8.37 -9.95 -9.57
N PHE A 101 -8.12 -9.83 -8.27
CA PHE A 101 -9.13 -10.11 -7.26
C PHE A 101 -10.29 -9.11 -7.26
N VAL A 102 -10.01 -7.83 -7.50
CA VAL A 102 -11.06 -6.81 -7.67
C VAL A 102 -11.97 -7.18 -8.84
N SER A 103 -11.41 -7.62 -9.97
CA SER A 103 -12.20 -8.05 -11.13
C SER A 103 -13.12 -9.22 -10.78
N ILE A 104 -12.65 -10.21 -10.02
CA ILE A 104 -13.49 -11.34 -9.58
C ILE A 104 -14.64 -10.85 -8.70
N ILE A 105 -14.38 -9.98 -7.73
CA ILE A 105 -15.39 -9.49 -6.79
C ILE A 105 -16.45 -8.67 -7.52
N VAL A 106 -16.05 -7.79 -8.44
CA VAL A 106 -16.97 -6.96 -9.22
C VAL A 106 -17.81 -7.82 -10.18
N LEU A 107 -17.18 -8.75 -10.90
CA LEU A 107 -17.87 -9.63 -11.84
C LEU A 107 -18.83 -10.60 -11.14
N SER A 108 -18.56 -10.98 -9.90
CA SER A 108 -19.48 -11.79 -9.09
C SER A 108 -20.68 -11.01 -8.52
N GLY A 109 -20.71 -9.67 -8.70
CA GLY A 109 -21.77 -8.81 -8.18
C GLY A 109 -21.76 -8.61 -6.65
N ASN A 110 -20.67 -9.02 -5.97
CA ASN A 110 -20.59 -8.93 -4.51
C ASN A 110 -20.35 -7.50 -4.02
N LEU A 111 -19.64 -6.66 -4.82
CA LEU A 111 -19.40 -5.25 -4.52
C LEU A 111 -19.40 -4.44 -5.82
N GLU A 112 -19.84 -3.19 -5.72
CA GLU A 112 -19.82 -2.27 -6.84
C GLU A 112 -18.40 -1.78 -7.16
N ILE A 113 -18.10 -1.57 -8.44
CA ILE A 113 -16.80 -1.07 -8.90
C ILE A 113 -16.41 0.27 -8.24
N GLN A 114 -17.39 1.08 -7.85
CA GLN A 114 -17.17 2.38 -7.22
C GLN A 114 -16.31 2.30 -5.95
N PHE A 115 -16.41 1.20 -5.19
CA PHE A 115 -15.58 0.97 -4.00
C PHE A 115 -14.09 0.76 -4.33
N PHE A 116 -13.78 0.39 -5.56
CA PHE A 116 -12.42 0.03 -5.97
C PHE A 116 -11.75 1.07 -6.86
N ILE A 117 -12.49 2.06 -7.40
CA ILE A 117 -11.93 3.06 -8.33
C ILE A 117 -10.74 3.78 -7.69
N PHE A 118 -10.92 4.36 -6.51
CA PHE A 118 -9.84 5.08 -5.81
C PHE A 118 -8.67 4.15 -5.45
N PRO A 119 -8.87 2.99 -4.75
CA PRO A 119 -7.80 2.05 -4.46
C PRO A 119 -7.06 1.53 -5.69
N LEU A 120 -7.76 1.30 -6.81
CA LEU A 120 -7.12 0.85 -8.05
C LEU A 120 -6.22 1.92 -8.67
N ILE A 121 -6.71 3.16 -8.76
CA ILE A 121 -5.94 4.28 -9.29
C ILE A 121 -4.71 4.52 -8.41
N GLU A 122 -4.88 4.56 -7.10
CA GLU A 122 -3.80 4.77 -6.15
C GLU A 122 -2.76 3.65 -6.24
N ALA A 123 -3.17 2.39 -6.10
CA ALA A 123 -2.26 1.25 -6.12
C ALA A 123 -1.50 1.14 -7.45
N THR A 124 -2.19 1.34 -8.57
CA THR A 124 -1.59 1.23 -9.91
C THR A 124 -0.59 2.36 -10.16
N SER A 125 -0.95 3.61 -9.84
CA SER A 125 -0.06 4.76 -10.04
C SER A 125 1.23 4.63 -9.23
N LEU A 126 1.13 4.25 -7.96
CA LEU A 126 2.30 4.05 -7.11
C LEU A 126 3.19 2.89 -7.58
N ALA A 127 2.57 1.81 -8.09
CA ALA A 127 3.32 0.67 -8.60
C ALA A 127 4.04 0.99 -9.93
N ILE A 128 3.42 1.79 -10.82
CA ILE A 128 4.06 2.26 -12.07
C ILE A 128 5.30 3.10 -11.74
N VAL A 129 5.21 4.04 -10.82
CA VAL A 129 6.36 4.86 -10.41
C VAL A 129 7.48 3.98 -9.81
N ALA A 130 7.12 3.03 -8.94
CA ALA A 130 8.09 2.09 -8.37
C ALA A 130 8.77 1.23 -9.44
N PHE A 131 8.00 0.74 -10.43
CA PHE A 131 8.54 -0.03 -11.55
C PHE A 131 9.51 0.80 -12.40
N PHE A 132 9.17 2.06 -12.64
CA PHE A 132 10.04 2.99 -13.37
C PHE A 132 11.37 3.24 -12.65
N LEU A 133 11.32 3.47 -11.33
CA LEU A 133 12.53 3.63 -10.51
C LEU A 133 13.40 2.38 -10.52
N TRP A 134 12.77 1.20 -10.46
CA TRP A 134 13.49 -0.07 -10.55
C TRP A 134 14.20 -0.24 -11.89
N THR A 135 13.54 0.06 -13.02
CA THR A 135 14.17 -0.03 -14.35
C THR A 135 15.31 0.97 -14.52
N GLN A 136 15.22 2.15 -13.94
CA GLN A 136 16.31 3.12 -13.93
C GLN A 136 17.53 2.61 -13.14
N GLU A 137 17.32 1.95 -12.01
CA GLU A 137 18.39 1.36 -11.21
C GLU A 137 19.11 0.21 -11.93
N LEU A 138 18.38 -0.59 -12.73
CA LEU A 138 18.95 -1.65 -13.55
C LEU A 138 19.85 -1.10 -14.69
N ASN A 139 19.42 0.03 -15.29
CA ASN A 139 20.14 0.64 -16.42
C ASN A 139 21.35 1.47 -15.99
N HIS A 140 21.44 1.86 -14.72
CA HIS A 140 22.53 2.64 -14.15
C HIS A 140 23.07 1.99 -12.87
N PRO A 141 23.67 0.77 -12.97
CA PRO A 141 24.29 0.14 -11.81
C PRO A 141 25.43 1.03 -11.31
N LYS A 142 25.36 1.40 -10.03
CA LYS A 142 26.38 2.24 -9.34
C LYS A 142 27.51 1.41 -8.83
#